data_95f771aa8ee2d47385b370efca0a1f95
#
_entry.id   95f771aa8ee2d47385b370efca0a1f95
#
_cell.length_a   1.000
_cell.length_b   1.000
_cell.length_c   1.000
_cell.angle_alpha   90.00
_cell.angle_beta   90.00
_cell.angle_gamma   90.00
#
_symmetry.space_group_name_H-M   'P 1'
#
loop_
_entity.id
_entity.type
_entity.pdbx_description
1 polymer ?
#
loop_
_entity_poly.entity_id
_entity_poly.type
_entity_poly.pdbx_seq_one_letter_code
_entity_poly.pdbx_strand_id
1 'polypeptide(L)'
;MKKRFSMRNKLLIIFGVLIAAAAITEGLLAVRTARKAVVEKIETHLKDKATDVAEVLDGRVNAFFQFAEGIARMPALKNVNIPYQEKIDLLNKETAFNKLIKLLAFTDAQGNCYLEGEKMLDVKSRGWFQEAIKGNKFVTEPFISGADKSLIITFSVPIYDDNHNIVGVLTADIDGLWLTDQIDDIVVGKTGYAFILGATGNAVAHKNFDFVVNKFNGMETGKKDKTFESVAKLHATAIYSTKPSVVLYSYKTTVSIASYAKMKSSGWTIIISAPVSEFMGRLMSCALKC
;
A
#
# COMPACT_ATOMS: atom_id res chain seq x y z
N MET A 1 71.57 32.45 4.09
CA MET A 1 71.94 31.10 4.61
C MET A 1 70.70 30.16 4.67
N LYS A 2 70.60 29.11 3.82
CA LYS A 2 69.54 28.09 3.91
C LYS A 2 69.87 27.20 5.12
N LYS A 3 69.04 27.25 6.19
CA LYS A 3 69.12 26.29 7.32
C LYS A 3 68.94 24.86 6.78
N ARG A 4 70.05 24.08 6.73
CA ARG A 4 69.97 22.65 6.38
C ARG A 4 69.35 21.91 7.55
N PHE A 5 68.15 21.31 7.36
CA PHE A 5 67.52 20.42 8.36
C PHE A 5 68.46 19.25 8.65
N SER A 6 68.63 18.95 9.92
CA SER A 6 69.34 17.76 10.40
C SER A 6 68.69 16.50 9.83
N MET A 7 69.47 15.43 9.54
CA MET A 7 68.98 14.12 9.11
C MET A 7 67.86 13.56 10.00
N ARG A 8 68.06 13.75 11.32
CA ARG A 8 67.08 13.34 12.35
C ARG A 8 65.72 14.04 12.16
N ASN A 9 65.73 15.34 11.89
CA ASN A 9 64.50 16.10 11.69
C ASN A 9 63.82 15.75 10.37
N LYS A 10 64.56 15.43 9.32
CA LYS A 10 64.01 14.96 8.02
C LYS A 10 63.29 13.60 8.19
N LEU A 11 63.91 12.64 8.92
CA LEU A 11 63.30 11.36 9.21
C LEU A 11 62.05 11.51 10.06
N LEU A 12 62.05 12.32 11.10
CA LEU A 12 60.88 12.58 11.95
C LEU A 12 59.72 13.16 11.14
N ILE A 13 59.97 14.09 10.21
CA ILE A 13 58.94 14.67 9.34
C ILE A 13 58.39 13.62 8.38
N ILE A 14 59.23 12.81 7.75
CA ILE A 14 58.78 11.78 6.79
C ILE A 14 57.92 10.72 7.50
N PHE A 15 58.37 10.19 8.65
CA PHE A 15 57.58 9.21 9.39
C PHE A 15 56.30 9.83 9.96
N GLY A 16 56.35 11.06 10.45
CA GLY A 16 55.15 11.78 10.92
C GLY A 16 54.11 11.98 9.78
N VAL A 17 54.53 12.32 8.57
CA VAL A 17 53.65 12.46 7.41
C VAL A 17 53.07 11.09 6.99
N LEU A 18 53.90 10.04 6.98
CA LEU A 18 53.43 8.69 6.64
C LEU A 18 52.39 8.15 7.63
N ILE A 19 52.63 8.34 8.95
CA ILE A 19 51.68 7.95 9.98
C ILE A 19 50.40 8.75 9.88
N ALA A 20 50.49 10.07 9.67
CA ALA A 20 49.29 10.90 9.49
C ALA A 20 48.50 10.50 8.24
N ALA A 21 49.17 10.24 7.12
CA ALA A 21 48.51 9.76 5.88
C ALA A 21 47.83 8.40 6.07
N ALA A 22 48.48 7.45 6.75
CA ALA A 22 47.88 6.17 7.08
C ALA A 22 46.63 6.33 7.99
N ALA A 23 46.73 7.12 9.06
CA ALA A 23 45.62 7.37 9.96
C ALA A 23 44.43 8.05 9.28
N ILE A 24 44.69 9.03 8.38
CA ILE A 24 43.63 9.67 7.60
C ILE A 24 42.96 8.67 6.66
N THR A 25 43.75 7.83 5.99
CA THR A 25 43.22 6.81 5.05
C THR A 25 42.34 5.80 5.76
N GLU A 26 42.83 5.25 6.90
CA GLU A 26 42.06 4.32 7.74
C GLU A 26 40.80 4.97 8.30
N GLY A 27 40.87 6.20 8.77
CA GLY A 27 39.74 6.97 9.26
C GLY A 27 38.65 7.18 8.17
N LEU A 28 39.06 7.52 6.94
CA LEU A 28 38.14 7.68 5.82
C LEU A 28 37.48 6.35 5.41
N LEU A 29 38.27 5.25 5.38
CA LEU A 29 37.75 3.92 5.10
C LEU A 29 36.75 3.46 6.18
N ALA A 30 37.07 3.64 7.45
CA ALA A 30 36.22 3.30 8.58
C ALA A 30 34.89 4.04 8.51
N VAL A 31 34.91 5.36 8.23
CA VAL A 31 33.69 6.18 8.08
C VAL A 31 32.86 5.69 6.89
N ARG A 32 33.47 5.39 5.73
CA ARG A 32 32.76 4.86 4.55
C ARG A 32 32.11 3.51 4.83
N THR A 33 32.84 2.59 5.46
CA THR A 33 32.32 1.27 5.83
C THR A 33 31.16 1.36 6.83
N ALA A 34 31.33 2.17 7.87
CA ALA A 34 30.25 2.39 8.86
C ALA A 34 29.00 3.01 8.23
N ARG A 35 29.17 4.00 7.31
CA ARG A 35 28.04 4.58 6.57
C ARG A 35 27.31 3.52 5.76
N LYS A 36 28.03 2.72 5.00
CA LYS A 36 27.44 1.65 4.17
C LYS A 36 26.65 0.68 5.01
N ALA A 37 27.22 0.20 6.11
CA ALA A 37 26.56 -0.73 7.03
C ALA A 37 25.27 -0.14 7.65
N VAL A 38 25.29 1.16 8.04
CA VAL A 38 24.09 1.84 8.57
C VAL A 38 23.00 1.96 7.50
N VAL A 39 23.36 2.36 6.27
CA VAL A 39 22.39 2.47 5.17
C VAL A 39 21.77 1.12 4.86
N GLU A 40 22.58 0.07 4.67
CA GLU A 40 22.09 -1.30 4.42
C GLU A 40 21.16 -1.79 5.54
N LYS A 41 21.45 -1.49 6.79
CA LYS A 41 20.60 -1.85 7.92
C LYS A 41 19.26 -1.12 7.90
N ILE A 42 19.26 0.18 7.57
CA ILE A 42 18.05 0.98 7.42
C ILE A 42 17.19 0.45 6.26
N GLU A 43 17.79 0.19 5.10
CA GLU A 43 17.08 -0.34 3.94
C GLU A 43 16.46 -1.71 4.23
N THR A 44 17.19 -2.61 4.87
CA THR A 44 16.67 -3.92 5.28
C THR A 44 15.50 -3.76 6.23
N HIS A 45 15.65 -2.95 7.29
CA HIS A 45 14.60 -2.72 8.27
C HIS A 45 13.33 -2.12 7.64
N LEU A 46 13.47 -1.14 6.75
CA LEU A 46 12.33 -0.54 6.05
C LEU A 46 11.63 -1.54 5.12
N LYS A 47 12.41 -2.37 4.42
CA LYS A 47 11.87 -3.41 3.54
C LYS A 47 11.10 -4.46 4.33
N ASP A 48 11.66 -4.94 5.44
CA ASP A 48 10.99 -5.90 6.32
C ASP A 48 9.71 -5.29 6.89
N LYS A 49 9.77 -4.04 7.37
CA LYS A 49 8.59 -3.32 7.87
C LYS A 49 7.47 -3.21 6.82
N ALA A 50 7.81 -2.88 5.57
CA ALA A 50 6.80 -2.80 4.50
C ALA A 50 6.20 -4.17 4.19
N THR A 51 7.01 -5.23 4.22
CA THR A 51 6.56 -6.61 4.02
C THR A 51 5.62 -7.05 5.14
N ASP A 52 6.02 -6.85 6.40
CA ASP A 52 5.21 -7.22 7.57
C ASP A 52 3.86 -6.51 7.56
N VAL A 53 3.86 -5.20 7.28
CA VAL A 53 2.61 -4.42 7.20
C VAL A 53 1.75 -4.90 6.03
N ALA A 54 2.35 -5.19 4.86
CA ALA A 54 1.61 -5.74 3.73
C ALA A 54 0.94 -7.06 4.09
N GLU A 55 1.63 -7.97 4.77
CA GLU A 55 1.09 -9.27 5.20
C GLU A 55 -0.05 -9.12 6.22
N VAL A 56 0.10 -8.24 7.19
CA VAL A 56 -0.96 -7.98 8.19
C VAL A 56 -2.22 -7.42 7.52
N LEU A 57 -2.07 -6.42 6.65
CA LEU A 57 -3.21 -5.81 5.94
C LEU A 57 -3.83 -6.78 4.93
N ASP A 58 -3.03 -7.58 4.26
CA ASP A 58 -3.50 -8.63 3.36
C ASP A 58 -4.33 -9.69 4.10
N GLY A 59 -3.91 -10.06 5.30
CA GLY A 59 -4.67 -10.93 6.20
C GLY A 59 -6.02 -10.33 6.57
N ARG A 60 -6.10 -9.01 6.84
CA ARG A 60 -7.36 -8.31 7.13
C ARG A 60 -8.29 -8.26 5.91
N VAL A 61 -7.76 -7.96 4.73
CA VAL A 61 -8.51 -8.04 3.45
C VAL A 61 -9.03 -9.44 3.21
N ASN A 62 -8.20 -10.45 3.45
CA ASN A 62 -8.61 -11.85 3.28
C ASN A 62 -9.69 -12.29 4.28
N ALA A 63 -9.70 -11.73 5.50
CA ALA A 63 -10.76 -12.00 6.48
C ALA A 63 -12.15 -11.55 5.98
N PHE A 64 -12.25 -10.41 5.26
CA PHE A 64 -13.50 -10.00 4.62
C PHE A 64 -13.94 -10.96 3.51
N PHE A 65 -13.00 -11.44 2.71
CA PHE A 65 -13.32 -12.48 1.72
C PHE A 65 -13.84 -13.75 2.36
N GLN A 66 -13.20 -14.24 3.42
CA GLN A 66 -13.63 -15.43 4.15
C GLN A 66 -15.04 -15.26 4.76
N PHE A 67 -15.31 -14.06 5.31
CA PHE A 67 -16.65 -13.72 5.81
C PHE A 67 -17.68 -13.75 4.68
N ALA A 68 -17.43 -13.06 3.57
CA ALA A 68 -18.33 -13.05 2.41
C ALA A 68 -18.52 -14.46 1.81
N GLU A 69 -17.46 -15.24 1.66
CA GLU A 69 -17.51 -16.63 1.20
C GLU A 69 -18.33 -17.53 2.16
N GLY A 70 -18.29 -17.24 3.47
CA GLY A 70 -19.12 -17.91 4.48
C GLY A 70 -20.59 -17.66 4.25
N ILE A 71 -20.98 -16.40 4.03
CA ILE A 71 -22.36 -16.01 3.73
C ILE A 71 -22.81 -16.54 2.36
N ALA A 72 -21.97 -16.44 1.33
CA ALA A 72 -22.28 -16.94 0.00
C ALA A 72 -22.65 -18.43 -0.05
N ARG A 73 -22.20 -19.21 0.93
CA ARG A 73 -22.55 -20.65 1.09
C ARG A 73 -23.89 -20.91 1.75
N MET A 74 -24.60 -19.90 2.23
CA MET A 74 -25.93 -20.10 2.85
C MET A 74 -26.91 -20.72 1.87
N PRO A 75 -27.70 -21.73 2.28
CA PRO A 75 -28.64 -22.43 1.39
C PRO A 75 -29.63 -21.52 0.68
N ALA A 76 -30.08 -20.45 1.36
CA ALA A 76 -31.01 -19.49 0.78
C ALA A 76 -30.42 -18.72 -0.42
N LEU A 77 -29.12 -18.40 -0.39
CA LEU A 77 -28.46 -17.67 -1.49
C LEU A 77 -28.19 -18.57 -2.70
N LYS A 78 -27.90 -19.85 -2.47
CA LYS A 78 -27.64 -20.84 -3.52
C LYS A 78 -28.91 -21.25 -4.28
N ASN A 79 -30.06 -21.24 -3.62
CA ASN A 79 -31.33 -21.72 -4.19
C ASN A 79 -31.96 -20.63 -5.05
N VAL A 80 -32.00 -20.83 -6.37
CA VAL A 80 -32.59 -19.91 -7.33
C VAL A 80 -34.10 -19.73 -7.20
N ASN A 81 -34.81 -20.70 -6.55
CA ASN A 81 -36.25 -20.66 -6.35
C ASN A 81 -36.68 -19.81 -5.14
N ILE A 82 -35.74 -19.39 -4.28
CA ILE A 82 -36.05 -18.52 -3.16
C ILE A 82 -36.21 -17.07 -3.69
N PRO A 83 -37.32 -16.39 -3.34
CA PRO A 83 -37.55 -15.00 -3.72
C PRO A 83 -36.42 -14.08 -3.32
N TYR A 84 -36.11 -13.09 -4.17
CA TYR A 84 -35.01 -12.16 -3.87
C TYR A 84 -35.23 -11.39 -2.57
N GLN A 85 -36.49 -11.07 -2.21
CA GLN A 85 -36.80 -10.38 -0.96
C GLN A 85 -36.36 -11.19 0.27
N GLU A 86 -36.56 -12.49 0.27
CA GLU A 86 -36.11 -13.36 1.38
C GLU A 86 -34.57 -13.38 1.48
N LYS A 87 -33.86 -13.33 0.33
CA LYS A 87 -32.40 -13.23 0.31
C LYS A 87 -31.94 -11.89 0.88
N ILE A 88 -32.61 -10.80 0.52
CA ILE A 88 -32.31 -9.45 1.03
C ILE A 88 -32.55 -9.39 2.54
N ASP A 89 -33.67 -9.92 3.03
CA ASP A 89 -34.00 -9.95 4.46
C ASP A 89 -32.96 -10.73 5.26
N LEU A 90 -32.47 -11.84 4.71
CA LEU A 90 -31.38 -12.62 5.30
C LEU A 90 -30.08 -11.79 5.35
N LEU A 91 -29.72 -11.16 4.24
CA LEU A 91 -28.47 -10.35 4.17
C LEU A 91 -28.53 -9.13 5.08
N ASN A 92 -29.70 -8.49 5.24
CA ASN A 92 -29.89 -7.40 6.18
C ASN A 92 -29.69 -7.84 7.64
N LYS A 93 -30.13 -9.05 8.00
CA LYS A 93 -29.87 -9.63 9.32
C LYS A 93 -28.38 -9.86 9.54
N GLU A 94 -27.70 -10.46 8.57
CA GLU A 94 -26.24 -10.69 8.64
C GLU A 94 -25.44 -9.38 8.72
N THR A 95 -25.84 -8.36 7.97
CA THR A 95 -25.24 -7.02 8.04
C THR A 95 -25.32 -6.44 9.45
N ALA A 96 -26.44 -6.62 10.14
CA ALA A 96 -26.65 -6.10 11.49
C ALA A 96 -25.68 -6.69 12.55
N PHE A 97 -25.16 -7.90 12.32
CA PHE A 97 -24.20 -8.55 13.23
C PHE A 97 -22.76 -8.04 13.06
N ASN A 98 -22.42 -7.46 11.90
CA ASN A 98 -21.06 -7.00 11.63
C ASN A 98 -21.02 -5.49 11.36
N LYS A 99 -20.65 -4.73 12.37
CA LYS A 99 -20.58 -3.26 12.30
C LYS A 99 -19.63 -2.68 11.23
N LEU A 100 -18.71 -3.48 10.71
CA LEU A 100 -17.80 -3.05 9.65
C LEU A 100 -18.45 -3.12 8.27
N ILE A 101 -19.50 -3.92 8.12
CA ILE A 101 -20.26 -4.08 6.88
C ILE A 101 -21.36 -3.02 6.82
N LYS A 102 -21.35 -2.21 5.77
CA LYS A 102 -22.41 -1.22 5.50
C LYS A 102 -23.59 -1.86 4.77
N LEU A 103 -23.30 -2.77 3.84
CA LEU A 103 -24.30 -3.43 3.00
C LEU A 103 -23.80 -4.80 2.56
N LEU A 104 -24.66 -5.81 2.64
CA LEU A 104 -24.54 -7.05 1.91
C LEU A 104 -25.59 -7.06 0.79
N ALA A 105 -25.21 -7.35 -0.44
CA ALA A 105 -26.13 -7.38 -1.56
C ALA A 105 -25.96 -8.65 -2.40
N PHE A 106 -27.11 -9.16 -2.89
CA PHE A 106 -27.18 -10.27 -3.83
C PHE A 106 -27.32 -9.73 -5.26
N THR A 107 -26.52 -10.26 -6.16
CA THR A 107 -26.62 -10.01 -7.61
C THR A 107 -26.83 -11.33 -8.33
N ASP A 108 -27.81 -11.45 -9.20
CA ASP A 108 -28.02 -12.66 -9.99
C ASP A 108 -26.93 -12.86 -11.07
N ALA A 109 -26.93 -14.01 -11.71
CA ALA A 109 -25.97 -14.33 -12.79
C ALA A 109 -26.12 -13.42 -14.02
N GLN A 110 -27.22 -12.72 -14.16
CA GLN A 110 -27.50 -11.77 -15.24
C GLN A 110 -27.00 -10.35 -14.92
N GLY A 111 -26.51 -10.11 -13.69
CA GLY A 111 -25.98 -8.80 -13.26
C GLY A 111 -27.05 -7.85 -12.74
N ASN A 112 -28.19 -8.36 -12.29
CA ASN A 112 -29.20 -7.59 -11.60
C ASN A 112 -28.90 -7.64 -10.09
N CYS A 113 -28.51 -6.52 -9.51
CA CYS A 113 -28.28 -6.38 -8.09
C CYS A 113 -29.56 -5.94 -7.38
N TYR A 114 -30.00 -6.74 -6.43
CA TYR A 114 -31.25 -6.53 -5.70
C TYR A 114 -30.97 -5.85 -4.36
N LEU A 115 -31.66 -4.74 -4.15
CA LEU A 115 -31.59 -3.91 -2.94
C LEU A 115 -32.95 -3.82 -2.25
N GLU A 116 -32.93 -3.35 -1.02
CA GLU A 116 -34.16 -3.14 -0.25
C GLU A 116 -35.16 -2.21 -0.98
N GLY A 117 -36.47 -2.50 -0.82
CA GLY A 117 -37.54 -1.71 -1.44
C GLY A 117 -37.71 -1.96 -2.94
N GLU A 118 -37.49 -3.20 -3.39
CA GLU A 118 -37.65 -3.64 -4.80
C GLU A 118 -36.75 -2.91 -5.79
N LYS A 119 -35.73 -2.20 -5.31
CA LYS A 119 -34.75 -1.53 -6.17
C LYS A 119 -33.83 -2.56 -6.82
N MET A 120 -33.66 -2.44 -8.11
CA MET A 120 -32.74 -3.23 -8.89
C MET A 120 -31.75 -2.34 -9.64
N LEU A 121 -30.47 -2.69 -9.58
CA LEU A 121 -29.40 -2.00 -10.31
C LEU A 121 -28.75 -2.95 -11.31
N ASP A 122 -28.59 -2.51 -12.55
CA ASP A 122 -27.76 -3.21 -13.52
C ASP A 122 -26.27 -2.94 -13.21
N VAL A 123 -25.55 -4.03 -12.86
CA VAL A 123 -24.14 -3.96 -12.47
C VAL A 123 -23.23 -4.78 -13.39
N LYS A 124 -23.73 -5.21 -14.55
CA LYS A 124 -22.98 -6.03 -15.54
C LYS A 124 -21.64 -5.43 -15.93
N SER A 125 -21.57 -4.10 -16.04
CA SER A 125 -20.35 -3.38 -16.42
C SER A 125 -19.37 -3.17 -15.24
N ARG A 126 -19.75 -3.53 -14.02
CA ARG A 126 -18.88 -3.34 -12.85
C ARG A 126 -17.79 -4.40 -12.81
N GLY A 127 -16.54 -3.97 -12.63
CA GLY A 127 -15.38 -4.87 -12.60
C GLY A 127 -15.49 -5.95 -11.53
N TRP A 128 -16.02 -5.61 -10.35
CA TRP A 128 -16.23 -6.57 -9.28
C TRP A 128 -17.24 -7.67 -9.65
N PHE A 129 -18.29 -7.35 -10.43
CA PHE A 129 -19.23 -8.35 -10.93
C PHE A 129 -18.57 -9.23 -12.01
N GLN A 130 -17.86 -8.60 -12.95
CA GLN A 130 -17.20 -9.31 -14.04
C GLN A 130 -16.15 -10.30 -13.56
N GLU A 131 -15.44 -9.99 -12.48
CA GLU A 131 -14.48 -10.93 -11.89
C GLU A 131 -15.18 -12.02 -11.09
N ALA A 132 -16.18 -11.68 -10.26
CA ALA A 132 -16.86 -12.67 -9.45
C ALA A 132 -17.67 -13.67 -10.27
N ILE A 133 -18.30 -13.26 -11.37
CA ILE A 133 -19.04 -14.18 -12.26
C ILE A 133 -18.12 -15.15 -13.03
N LYS A 134 -16.82 -14.88 -13.09
CA LYS A 134 -15.80 -15.82 -13.60
C LYS A 134 -15.27 -16.78 -12.55
N GLY A 135 -15.69 -16.64 -11.29
CA GLY A 135 -15.23 -17.45 -10.16
C GLY A 135 -14.10 -16.80 -9.35
N ASN A 136 -13.70 -15.57 -9.67
CA ASN A 136 -12.65 -14.86 -8.95
C ASN A 136 -13.25 -14.01 -7.82
N LYS A 137 -12.67 -14.05 -6.63
CA LYS A 137 -12.95 -13.03 -5.63
C LYS A 137 -12.25 -11.72 -5.98
N PHE A 138 -12.92 -10.60 -5.71
CA PHE A 138 -12.41 -9.28 -6.10
C PHE A 138 -12.70 -8.22 -5.03
N VAL A 139 -11.77 -7.28 -4.84
CA VAL A 139 -11.95 -6.11 -3.99
C VAL A 139 -11.70 -4.85 -4.80
N THR A 140 -12.61 -3.87 -4.70
CA THR A 140 -12.47 -2.60 -5.41
C THR A 140 -11.54 -1.64 -4.69
N GLU A 141 -10.88 -0.74 -5.42
CA GLU A 141 -10.39 0.50 -4.83
C GLU A 141 -11.57 1.32 -4.29
N PRO A 142 -11.35 2.27 -3.33
CA PRO A 142 -12.42 3.13 -2.83
C PRO A 142 -13.13 3.88 -3.95
N PHE A 143 -14.47 3.91 -3.90
CA PHE A 143 -15.28 4.63 -4.88
C PHE A 143 -16.58 5.14 -4.26
N ILE A 144 -17.22 6.10 -4.92
CA ILE A 144 -18.51 6.65 -4.48
C ILE A 144 -19.62 5.68 -4.90
N SER A 145 -20.38 5.18 -3.94
CA SER A 145 -21.53 4.31 -4.12
C SER A 145 -22.59 4.97 -5.01
N GLY A 146 -23.14 4.20 -5.93
CA GLY A 146 -24.29 4.63 -6.74
C GLY A 146 -25.58 4.69 -5.95
N ALA A 147 -25.69 3.93 -4.85
CA ALA A 147 -26.91 3.78 -4.06
C ALA A 147 -27.13 4.94 -3.11
N ASP A 148 -26.12 5.30 -2.29
CA ASP A 148 -26.24 6.27 -1.20
C ASP A 148 -25.21 7.42 -1.23
N LYS A 149 -24.34 7.43 -2.25
CA LYS A 149 -23.25 8.42 -2.43
C LYS A 149 -22.17 8.37 -1.34
N SER A 150 -22.12 7.33 -0.53
CA SER A 150 -21.03 7.13 0.42
C SER A 150 -19.75 6.63 -0.28
N LEU A 151 -18.59 6.90 0.34
CA LEU A 151 -17.32 6.30 -0.08
C LEU A 151 -17.26 4.88 0.48
N ILE A 152 -17.07 3.89 -0.41
CA ILE A 152 -17.05 2.47 -0.06
C ILE A 152 -15.90 1.71 -0.72
N ILE A 153 -15.58 0.57 -0.13
CA ILE A 153 -14.83 -0.52 -0.74
C ILE A 153 -15.78 -1.71 -0.84
N THR A 154 -15.89 -2.34 -2.01
CA THR A 154 -16.73 -3.51 -2.25
C THR A 154 -15.89 -4.77 -2.37
N PHE A 155 -16.18 -5.75 -1.54
CA PHE A 155 -15.70 -7.13 -1.68
C PHE A 155 -16.76 -7.93 -2.44
N SER A 156 -16.35 -8.69 -3.44
CA SER A 156 -17.26 -9.55 -4.19
C SER A 156 -16.76 -10.98 -4.25
N VAL A 157 -17.68 -11.93 -4.11
CA VAL A 157 -17.40 -13.36 -4.18
C VAL A 157 -18.50 -14.06 -4.99
N PRO A 158 -18.17 -15.12 -5.74
CA PRO A 158 -19.18 -15.93 -6.43
C PRO A 158 -20.05 -16.72 -5.45
N ILE A 159 -21.32 -16.91 -5.81
CA ILE A 159 -22.25 -17.81 -5.14
C ILE A 159 -22.38 -19.06 -6.01
N TYR A 160 -22.01 -20.22 -5.49
CA TYR A 160 -22.11 -21.50 -6.17
C TYR A 160 -23.33 -22.30 -5.69
N ASP A 161 -24.03 -22.93 -6.63
CA ASP A 161 -24.99 -23.98 -6.30
C ASP A 161 -24.31 -25.29 -5.86
N ASP A 162 -25.09 -26.30 -5.55
CA ASP A 162 -24.57 -27.61 -5.13
C ASP A 162 -23.90 -28.39 -6.27
N ASN A 163 -24.10 -27.96 -7.52
CA ASN A 163 -23.45 -28.51 -8.71
C ASN A 163 -22.19 -27.69 -9.14
N HIS A 164 -21.75 -26.74 -8.30
CA HIS A 164 -20.64 -25.85 -8.56
C HIS A 164 -20.85 -24.88 -9.75
N ASN A 165 -22.10 -24.61 -10.13
CA ASN A 165 -22.39 -23.53 -11.07
C ASN A 165 -22.50 -22.20 -10.32
N ILE A 166 -22.05 -21.11 -10.93
CA ILE A 166 -22.21 -19.78 -10.37
C ILE A 166 -23.64 -19.30 -10.63
N VAL A 167 -24.42 -19.13 -9.56
CA VAL A 167 -25.82 -18.70 -9.59
C VAL A 167 -26.00 -17.22 -9.26
N GLY A 168 -24.94 -16.56 -8.82
CA GLY A 168 -24.94 -15.14 -8.50
C GLY A 168 -23.63 -14.69 -7.88
N VAL A 169 -23.63 -13.45 -7.42
CA VAL A 169 -22.50 -12.80 -6.77
C VAL A 169 -22.97 -12.16 -5.46
N LEU A 170 -22.26 -12.41 -4.37
CA LEU A 170 -22.43 -11.68 -3.12
C LEU A 170 -21.45 -10.52 -3.08
N THR A 171 -21.92 -9.33 -2.70
CA THR A 171 -21.06 -8.19 -2.38
C THR A 171 -21.18 -7.81 -0.91
N ALA A 172 -20.07 -7.37 -0.33
CA ALA A 172 -19.98 -6.78 0.99
C ALA A 172 -19.32 -5.40 0.87
N ASP A 173 -20.08 -4.36 1.16
CA ASP A 173 -19.60 -2.98 1.15
C ASP A 173 -19.17 -2.57 2.55
N ILE A 174 -17.97 -2.00 2.66
CA ILE A 174 -17.41 -1.43 3.90
C ILE A 174 -17.07 0.04 3.71
N ASP A 175 -16.67 0.70 4.79
CA ASP A 175 -16.20 2.10 4.73
C ASP A 175 -14.99 2.24 3.81
N GLY A 176 -15.02 3.22 2.90
CA GLY A 176 -13.94 3.47 1.95
C GLY A 176 -12.64 3.98 2.59
N LEU A 177 -12.70 4.47 3.82
CA LEU A 177 -11.53 4.91 4.60
C LEU A 177 -11.02 3.84 5.56
N TRP A 178 -11.68 2.68 5.64
CA TRP A 178 -11.30 1.61 6.57
C TRP A 178 -9.81 1.29 6.57
N LEU A 179 -9.18 1.20 5.39
CA LEU A 179 -7.73 0.94 5.31
C LEU A 179 -6.89 2.12 5.79
N THR A 180 -7.39 3.34 5.66
CA THR A 180 -6.69 4.52 6.18
C THR A 180 -6.58 4.46 7.70
N ASP A 181 -7.67 4.05 8.37
CA ASP A 181 -7.67 3.85 9.82
C ASP A 181 -6.71 2.73 10.25
N GLN A 182 -6.50 1.72 9.38
CA GLN A 182 -5.59 0.61 9.68
C GLN A 182 -4.11 0.96 9.55
N ILE A 183 -3.78 2.05 8.88
CA ILE A 183 -2.38 2.47 8.67
C ILE A 183 -2.01 3.75 9.42
N ASP A 184 -2.95 4.41 10.09
CA ASP A 184 -2.74 5.70 10.74
C ASP A 184 -1.69 5.65 11.86
N ASP A 185 -1.64 4.55 12.61
CA ASP A 185 -0.63 4.34 13.68
C ASP A 185 0.73 3.92 13.15
N ILE A 186 0.90 3.69 11.83
CA ILE A 186 2.18 3.23 11.27
C ILE A 186 3.12 4.42 11.12
N VAL A 187 3.97 4.59 12.13
CA VAL A 187 5.01 5.63 12.13
C VAL A 187 6.38 5.00 11.89
N VAL A 188 7.18 5.65 11.05
CA VAL A 188 8.59 5.29 10.79
C VAL A 188 9.46 6.52 10.98
N GLY A 189 10.47 6.40 11.83
CA GLY A 189 11.21 7.58 12.30
C GLY A 189 10.32 8.44 13.19
N LYS A 190 10.30 9.74 12.96
CA LYS A 190 9.49 10.72 13.72
C LYS A 190 8.23 11.15 13.00
N THR A 191 8.33 11.34 11.68
CA THR A 191 7.25 11.91 10.84
C THR A 191 6.90 11.04 9.64
N GLY A 192 7.60 9.93 9.46
CA GLY A 192 7.31 8.97 8.40
C GLY A 192 5.96 8.29 8.59
N TYR A 193 5.34 7.88 7.51
CA TYR A 193 3.99 7.33 7.48
C TYR A 193 3.84 6.26 6.40
N ALA A 194 2.74 5.51 6.45
CA ALA A 194 2.35 4.55 5.45
C ALA A 194 1.22 5.09 4.57
N PHE A 195 1.13 4.59 3.34
CA PHE A 195 -0.01 4.78 2.44
C PHE A 195 -0.12 3.60 1.48
N ILE A 196 -1.29 3.42 0.88
CA ILE A 196 -1.58 2.30 -0.02
C ILE A 196 -1.99 2.84 -1.38
N LEU A 197 -1.38 2.29 -2.42
CA LEU A 197 -1.77 2.52 -3.81
C LEU A 197 -2.49 1.29 -4.36
N GLY A 198 -3.56 1.53 -5.10
CA GLY A 198 -4.25 0.51 -5.87
C GLY A 198 -3.47 0.09 -7.13
N ALA A 199 -3.98 -0.92 -7.81
CA ALA A 199 -3.39 -1.39 -9.07
C ALA A 199 -3.42 -0.32 -10.18
N THR A 200 -4.36 0.61 -10.11
CA THR A 200 -4.47 1.75 -11.05
C THR A 200 -3.50 2.89 -10.71
N GLY A 201 -2.87 2.87 -9.54
CA GLY A 201 -2.01 3.94 -9.03
C GLY A 201 -2.73 5.01 -8.21
N ASN A 202 -4.03 4.87 -8.03
CA ASN A 202 -4.79 5.75 -7.16
C ASN A 202 -4.50 5.48 -5.69
N ALA A 203 -4.62 6.50 -4.85
CA ALA A 203 -4.55 6.32 -3.41
C ALA A 203 -5.77 5.53 -2.91
N VAL A 204 -5.50 4.39 -2.25
CA VAL A 204 -6.49 3.53 -1.58
C VAL A 204 -6.56 3.84 -0.10
N ALA A 205 -5.43 4.16 0.52
CA ALA A 205 -5.34 4.61 1.91
C ALA A 205 -4.23 5.65 2.05
N HIS A 206 -4.50 6.73 2.76
CA HIS A 206 -3.54 7.81 2.98
C HIS A 206 -3.96 8.67 4.17
N LYS A 207 -3.00 9.15 4.99
CA LYS A 207 -3.27 10.05 6.13
C LYS A 207 -4.00 11.35 5.76
N ASN A 208 -3.85 11.81 4.51
CA ASN A 208 -4.70 12.86 3.96
C ASN A 208 -5.86 12.18 3.22
N PHE A 209 -7.05 12.20 3.80
CA PHE A 209 -8.27 11.58 3.28
C PHE A 209 -8.68 12.10 1.90
N ASP A 210 -8.38 13.39 1.61
CA ASP A 210 -8.68 13.97 0.29
C ASP A 210 -7.99 13.22 -0.85
N PHE A 211 -6.84 12.60 -0.59
CA PHE A 211 -6.15 11.81 -1.60
C PHE A 211 -6.91 10.54 -1.95
N VAL A 212 -7.60 9.93 -0.98
CA VAL A 212 -8.45 8.76 -1.21
C VAL A 212 -9.75 9.17 -1.92
N VAL A 213 -10.45 10.17 -1.38
CA VAL A 213 -11.73 10.66 -1.91
C VAL A 213 -11.60 11.15 -3.34
N ASN A 214 -10.53 11.90 -3.65
CA ASN A 214 -10.27 12.46 -4.97
C ASN A 214 -9.45 11.52 -5.87
N LYS A 215 -9.19 10.27 -5.46
CA LYS A 215 -8.41 9.27 -6.22
C LYS A 215 -7.07 9.82 -6.70
N PHE A 216 -6.32 10.46 -5.77
CA PHE A 216 -5.03 11.03 -6.11
C PHE A 216 -4.13 9.97 -6.75
N ASN A 217 -3.59 10.31 -7.92
CA ASN A 217 -2.66 9.46 -8.67
C ASN A 217 -1.37 10.24 -8.94
N GLY A 218 -0.30 9.85 -8.22
CA GLY A 218 0.97 10.53 -8.34
C GLY A 218 1.61 10.42 -9.72
N MET A 219 1.36 9.32 -10.45
CA MET A 219 1.86 9.13 -11.80
C MET A 219 1.19 10.11 -12.78
N GLU A 220 -0.13 10.27 -12.69
CA GLU A 220 -0.86 11.22 -13.53
C GLU A 220 -0.56 12.68 -13.15
N THR A 221 -0.39 12.95 -11.86
CA THR A 221 0.00 14.28 -11.37
C THR A 221 1.39 14.65 -11.87
N GLY A 222 2.35 13.73 -11.83
CA GLY A 222 3.72 13.97 -12.30
C GLY A 222 3.85 14.26 -13.80
N LYS A 223 2.86 13.84 -14.63
CA LYS A 223 2.78 14.23 -16.05
C LYS A 223 2.44 15.71 -16.23
N LYS A 224 1.73 16.30 -15.27
CA LYS A 224 1.21 17.67 -15.31
C LYS A 224 2.06 18.65 -14.50
N ASP A 225 2.64 18.19 -13.40
CA ASP A 225 3.44 18.98 -12.47
C ASP A 225 4.78 18.30 -12.19
N LYS A 226 5.87 18.94 -12.65
CA LYS A 226 7.25 18.44 -12.48
C LYS A 226 7.67 18.29 -11.02
N THR A 227 7.04 19.00 -10.09
CA THR A 227 7.33 18.85 -8.66
C THR A 227 6.98 17.44 -8.15
N PHE A 228 6.08 16.73 -8.83
CA PHE A 228 5.70 15.35 -8.56
C PHE A 228 6.45 14.30 -9.38
N GLU A 229 7.41 14.68 -10.22
CA GLU A 229 8.13 13.73 -11.10
C GLU A 229 8.79 12.60 -10.30
N SER A 230 9.44 12.92 -9.18
CA SER A 230 10.10 11.93 -8.33
C SER A 230 9.09 11.03 -7.60
N VAL A 231 7.94 11.60 -7.18
CA VAL A 231 6.82 10.84 -6.60
C VAL A 231 6.22 9.91 -7.64
N ALA A 232 6.03 10.37 -8.87
CA ALA A 232 5.52 9.55 -9.97
C ALA A 232 6.42 8.35 -10.27
N LYS A 233 7.74 8.55 -10.26
CA LYS A 233 8.72 7.47 -10.43
C LYS A 233 8.65 6.45 -9.28
N LEU A 234 8.54 6.92 -8.03
CA LEU A 234 8.33 6.03 -6.88
C LEU A 234 7.06 5.20 -7.06
N HIS A 235 5.92 5.84 -7.34
CA HIS A 235 4.63 5.15 -7.50
C HIS A 235 4.67 4.12 -8.62
N ALA A 236 5.21 4.48 -9.79
CA ALA A 236 5.38 3.55 -10.91
C ALA A 236 6.27 2.36 -10.52
N THR A 237 7.43 2.63 -9.90
CA THR A 237 8.35 1.57 -9.47
C THR A 237 7.69 0.63 -8.47
N ALA A 238 6.98 1.18 -7.48
CA ALA A 238 6.32 0.39 -6.44
C ALA A 238 5.19 -0.48 -7.00
N ILE A 239 4.35 0.07 -7.90
CA ILE A 239 3.21 -0.64 -8.48
C ILE A 239 3.64 -1.76 -9.42
N TYR A 240 4.66 -1.53 -10.25
CA TYR A 240 5.10 -2.54 -11.23
C TYR A 240 6.13 -3.53 -10.67
N SER A 241 6.65 -3.29 -9.47
CA SER A 241 7.58 -4.22 -8.83
C SER A 241 6.86 -5.45 -8.29
N THR A 242 7.50 -6.60 -8.45
CA THR A 242 7.03 -7.88 -7.85
C THR A 242 7.72 -8.22 -6.54
N LYS A 243 8.76 -7.47 -6.17
CA LYS A 243 9.56 -7.71 -4.95
C LYS A 243 9.60 -6.46 -4.09
N PRO A 244 9.58 -6.60 -2.76
CA PRO A 244 9.83 -5.50 -1.84
C PRO A 244 11.19 -4.85 -2.11
N SER A 245 11.23 -3.51 -2.12
CA SER A 245 12.47 -2.78 -2.31
C SER A 245 12.41 -1.41 -1.64
N VAL A 246 13.52 -0.70 -1.69
CA VAL A 246 13.70 0.64 -1.12
C VAL A 246 14.10 1.60 -2.22
N VAL A 247 13.53 2.80 -2.20
CA VAL A 247 13.77 3.87 -3.20
C VAL A 247 13.93 5.20 -2.48
N LEU A 248 14.90 5.98 -2.93
CA LEU A 248 15.01 7.40 -2.58
C LEU A 248 14.16 8.22 -3.55
N TYR A 249 13.41 9.17 -3.01
CA TYR A 249 12.63 10.09 -3.82
C TYR A 249 12.62 11.49 -3.17
N SER A 250 12.27 12.49 -3.94
CA SER A 250 12.15 13.86 -3.45
C SER A 250 10.76 14.43 -3.74
N TYR A 251 10.25 15.16 -2.78
CA TYR A 251 9.07 15.98 -2.98
C TYR A 251 9.34 17.38 -2.43
N LYS A 252 9.22 18.39 -3.28
CA LYS A 252 9.67 19.76 -2.99
C LYS A 252 11.14 19.74 -2.55
N THR A 253 11.43 20.21 -1.34
CA THR A 253 12.77 20.30 -0.77
C THR A 253 13.16 19.09 0.09
N THR A 254 12.23 18.17 0.34
CA THR A 254 12.44 17.02 1.22
C THR A 254 12.88 15.81 0.42
N VAL A 255 14.02 15.22 0.79
CA VAL A 255 14.46 13.91 0.33
C VAL A 255 13.96 12.85 1.32
N SER A 256 13.25 11.87 0.83
CA SER A 256 12.68 10.78 1.62
C SER A 256 13.17 9.43 1.10
N ILE A 257 13.22 8.48 2.01
CA ILE A 257 13.39 7.06 1.72
C ILE A 257 12.04 6.39 1.81
N ALA A 258 11.69 5.58 0.83
CA ALA A 258 10.46 4.80 0.82
C ALA A 258 10.76 3.34 0.60
N SER A 259 10.04 2.47 1.30
CA SER A 259 9.99 1.05 1.01
C SER A 259 8.57 0.66 0.61
N TYR A 260 8.45 -0.39 -0.18
CA TYR A 260 7.16 -0.86 -0.65
C TYR A 260 7.09 -2.38 -0.70
N ALA A 261 5.85 -2.91 -0.53
CA ALA A 261 5.54 -4.33 -0.67
C ALA A 261 4.13 -4.51 -1.24
N LYS A 262 3.91 -5.61 -1.96
CA LYS A 262 2.61 -5.97 -2.53
C LYS A 262 1.76 -6.74 -1.53
N MET A 263 0.47 -6.43 -1.51
CA MET A 263 -0.60 -7.22 -0.89
C MET A 263 -1.10 -8.24 -1.93
N LYS A 264 -1.13 -9.52 -1.55
CA LYS A 264 -1.42 -10.62 -2.49
C LYS A 264 -2.89 -10.73 -2.86
N SER A 265 -3.78 -10.51 -1.88
CA SER A 265 -5.23 -10.68 -2.06
C SER A 265 -5.88 -9.57 -2.89
N SER A 266 -5.35 -8.36 -2.85
CA SER A 266 -5.90 -7.20 -3.54
C SER A 266 -5.05 -6.74 -4.73
N GLY A 267 -3.77 -7.12 -4.77
CA GLY A 267 -2.80 -6.58 -5.71
C GLY A 267 -2.37 -5.14 -5.41
N TRP A 268 -2.80 -4.57 -4.28
CA TRP A 268 -2.42 -3.22 -3.86
C TRP A 268 -0.98 -3.17 -3.34
N THR A 269 -0.42 -1.98 -3.26
CA THR A 269 0.96 -1.79 -2.83
C THR A 269 0.99 -0.87 -1.63
N ILE A 270 1.47 -1.38 -0.48
CA ILE A 270 1.80 -0.54 0.67
C ILE A 270 3.14 0.15 0.42
N ILE A 271 3.21 1.43 0.75
CA ILE A 271 4.42 2.24 0.73
C ILE A 271 4.60 2.85 2.11
N ILE A 272 5.80 2.69 2.67
CA ILE A 272 6.21 3.31 3.92
C ILE A 272 7.28 4.34 3.58
N SER A 273 7.11 5.57 4.00
CA SER A 273 8.00 6.68 3.67
C SER A 273 8.39 7.48 4.88
N ALA A 274 9.66 7.89 4.96
CA ALA A 274 10.15 8.81 5.98
C ALA A 274 11.26 9.72 5.43
N PRO A 275 11.43 10.94 5.99
CA PRO A 275 12.52 11.82 5.62
C PRO A 275 13.89 11.20 5.93
N VAL A 276 14.82 11.25 4.98
CA VAL A 276 16.19 10.73 5.16
C VAL A 276 16.90 11.40 6.34
N SER A 277 16.60 12.67 6.59
CA SER A 277 17.20 13.45 7.69
C SER A 277 16.91 12.88 9.08
N GLU A 278 15.90 12.04 9.23
CA GLU A 278 15.55 11.41 10.49
C GLU A 278 16.44 10.20 10.83
N PHE A 279 16.98 9.54 9.82
CA PHE A 279 17.86 8.38 9.97
C PHE A 279 19.34 8.76 9.93
N MET A 280 19.65 9.82 9.20
CA MET A 280 20.99 10.27 8.97
C MET A 280 21.11 11.70 9.48
N GLY A 281 21.89 11.92 10.56
CA GLY A 281 22.16 13.26 11.05
C GLY A 281 22.55 14.23 9.91
N ARG A 282 22.44 15.53 10.12
CA ARG A 282 22.63 16.60 9.11
C ARG A 282 23.85 16.45 8.18
N LEU A 283 24.92 15.82 8.65
CA LEU A 283 26.14 15.58 7.88
C LEU A 283 26.00 14.53 6.77
N MET A 284 25.03 13.58 6.88
CA MET A 284 24.82 12.54 5.88
C MET A 284 23.80 12.92 4.82
N SER A 285 22.87 13.81 5.09
CA SER A 285 21.85 14.23 4.13
C SER A 285 22.43 15.02 2.94
N CYS A 286 23.58 15.65 3.12
CA CYS A 286 24.28 16.40 2.06
C CYS A 286 24.98 15.49 1.04
N ALA A 287 25.45 14.32 1.47
CA ALA A 287 26.21 13.39 0.62
C ALA A 287 25.31 12.51 -0.30
N LEU A 288 23.99 12.48 -0.08
CA LEU A 288 23.02 11.79 -0.93
C LEU A 288 22.46 12.70 -2.05
N LYS A 289 22.80 13.98 -2.06
CA LYS A 289 22.40 14.94 -3.11
C LYS A 289 23.43 15.08 -4.25
N CYS A 290 24.58 14.46 -4.13
CA CYS A 290 25.60 14.30 -5.15
C CYS A 290 25.61 12.86 -5.66
#